data_09bb0eacbf6f6a8aa19cab7a813c24d5
#
_entry.id   09bb0eacbf6f6a8aa19cab7a813c24d5
#
_cell.length_a   1.000
_cell.length_b   1.000
_cell.length_c   1.000
_cell.angle_alpha   90.00
_cell.angle_beta   90.00
_cell.angle_gamma   90.00
#
_symmetry.space_group_name_H-M   'P 1'
#
loop_
_entity.id
_entity.type
_entity.pdbx_description
1 polymer ?
#
loop_
_entity_poly.entity_id
_entity_poly.type
_entity_poly.pdbx_seq_one_letter_code
_entity_poly.pdbx_strand_id
1 'polypeptide(L)'
;SGTANDIDTSKFTFTGEGGATYTLINSADVDITSGSAFTVTLSSTDKAAVNQIINKNGTVSTDSTTYNLAAAEDWAAGANAAVNVIDATGNAIAASNVTVPTIASATYNTGTGALAVTGSGFAKTGGATNDIDASKFTFTGEGGATYTLTDTADVEITSGTAFTLTLSSTDKAAINLLLNKAGTASDDATTYNLAAAEDWAAGADAAVVVADLTGNGVTVSNVAVPTIASATYDAGTGVL
;
A
#
# COMPACT_ATOMS: atom_id res chain seq x y z
N SER A 1 -29.64 -12.69 -26.47
CA SER A 1 -29.88 -11.43 -27.18
C SER A 1 -30.66 -10.47 -26.28
N GLY A 2 -29.98 -9.63 -25.60
CA GLY A 2 -30.49 -8.65 -24.65
C GLY A 2 -29.39 -7.67 -24.36
N THR A 3 -29.53 -6.84 -23.34
CA THR A 3 -28.51 -5.91 -22.88
C THR A 3 -27.44 -6.66 -22.09
N ALA A 4 -26.16 -6.52 -22.47
CA ALA A 4 -24.93 -6.92 -21.78
C ALA A 4 -25.10 -8.02 -20.71
N ASN A 5 -25.22 -9.28 -21.11
CA ASN A 5 -25.49 -10.39 -20.21
C ASN A 5 -25.04 -11.77 -20.72
N ASP A 6 -24.22 -11.81 -21.76
CA ASP A 6 -23.67 -13.08 -22.24
C ASP A 6 -22.63 -13.64 -21.25
N ILE A 7 -21.96 -12.74 -20.55
CA ILE A 7 -20.87 -13.05 -19.58
C ILE A 7 -21.22 -12.47 -18.22
N ASP A 8 -21.35 -13.32 -17.21
CA ASP A 8 -21.51 -12.94 -15.81
C ASP A 8 -20.14 -12.70 -15.16
N THR A 9 -19.78 -11.43 -15.00
CA THR A 9 -18.48 -11.04 -14.49
C THR A 9 -18.26 -11.42 -13.03
N SER A 10 -19.33 -11.58 -12.25
CA SER A 10 -19.26 -12.00 -10.84
C SER A 10 -18.74 -13.44 -10.65
N LYS A 11 -18.62 -14.19 -11.71
CA LYS A 11 -18.07 -15.55 -11.73
C LYS A 11 -16.57 -15.62 -11.92
N PHE A 12 -15.92 -14.48 -12.19
CA PHE A 12 -14.47 -14.45 -12.41
C PHE A 12 -13.71 -14.19 -11.13
N THR A 13 -12.68 -15.02 -10.91
CA THR A 13 -11.75 -14.90 -9.79
C THR A 13 -10.32 -14.78 -10.32
N PHE A 14 -9.63 -13.70 -9.95
CA PHE A 14 -8.21 -13.51 -10.21
C PHE A 14 -7.39 -14.21 -9.14
N THR A 15 -6.29 -14.84 -9.54
CA THR A 15 -5.23 -15.32 -8.64
C THR A 15 -3.96 -14.51 -8.92
N GLY A 16 -3.31 -14.00 -7.89
CA GLY A 16 -2.10 -13.18 -7.98
C GLY A 16 -1.06 -13.53 -6.92
N GLU A 17 -0.35 -12.51 -6.46
CA GLU A 17 0.75 -12.60 -5.50
C GLU A 17 0.41 -13.49 -4.30
N GLY A 18 1.36 -14.39 -3.92
CA GLY A 18 1.21 -15.28 -2.78
C GLY A 18 0.04 -16.26 -2.90
N GLY A 19 -0.54 -16.43 -4.10
CA GLY A 19 -1.78 -17.19 -4.29
C GLY A 19 -3.03 -16.46 -3.79
N ALA A 20 -2.93 -15.16 -3.50
CA ALA A 20 -4.09 -14.34 -3.14
C ALA A 20 -5.13 -14.32 -4.26
N THR A 21 -6.40 -14.33 -3.90
CA THR A 21 -7.50 -14.35 -4.87
C THR A 21 -8.46 -13.19 -4.66
N TYR A 22 -9.05 -12.73 -5.77
CA TYR A 22 -10.13 -11.74 -5.76
C TYR A 22 -11.20 -12.10 -6.78
N THR A 23 -12.45 -12.22 -6.32
CA THR A 23 -13.61 -12.42 -7.19
C THR A 23 -14.26 -11.07 -7.49
N LEU A 24 -14.57 -10.81 -8.75
CA LEU A 24 -15.21 -9.56 -9.17
C LEU A 24 -16.59 -9.41 -8.51
N ILE A 25 -16.90 -8.20 -8.03
CA ILE A 25 -18.15 -7.91 -7.30
C ILE A 25 -18.95 -6.72 -7.86
N ASN A 26 -18.28 -5.82 -8.60
CA ASN A 26 -18.87 -4.55 -9.05
C ASN A 26 -18.71 -4.28 -10.55
N SER A 27 -17.99 -5.14 -11.27
CA SER A 27 -17.83 -4.98 -12.72
C SER A 27 -19.11 -5.41 -13.44
N ALA A 28 -19.52 -4.63 -14.43
CA ALA A 28 -20.73 -4.92 -15.18
C ALA A 28 -20.56 -6.15 -16.08
N ASP A 29 -21.63 -6.92 -16.21
CA ASP A 29 -21.73 -7.99 -17.20
C ASP A 29 -21.58 -7.45 -18.61
N VAL A 30 -21.08 -8.28 -19.52
CA VAL A 30 -20.80 -7.86 -20.89
C VAL A 30 -21.33 -8.88 -21.91
N ASP A 31 -21.51 -8.41 -23.14
CA ASP A 31 -21.78 -9.30 -24.26
C ASP A 31 -20.47 -9.80 -24.88
N ILE A 32 -20.50 -10.98 -25.48
CA ILE A 32 -19.40 -11.47 -26.30
C ILE A 32 -19.21 -10.56 -27.52
N THR A 33 -17.94 -10.31 -27.86
CA THR A 33 -17.59 -9.54 -29.07
C THR A 33 -17.44 -10.43 -30.29
N SER A 34 -17.22 -11.73 -30.08
CA SER A 34 -17.17 -12.76 -31.14
C SER A 34 -17.32 -14.14 -30.52
N GLY A 35 -17.37 -15.20 -31.30
CA GLY A 35 -17.42 -16.58 -30.82
C GLY A 35 -16.19 -17.04 -30.02
N SER A 36 -15.16 -16.19 -29.87
CA SER A 36 -13.91 -16.50 -29.18
C SER A 36 -13.38 -15.37 -28.28
N ALA A 37 -14.14 -14.27 -28.13
CA ALA A 37 -13.65 -13.09 -27.39
C ALA A 37 -14.77 -12.29 -26.73
N PHE A 38 -14.46 -11.76 -25.55
CA PHE A 38 -15.19 -10.70 -24.86
C PHE A 38 -14.20 -9.77 -24.14
N THR A 39 -14.66 -8.60 -23.75
CA THR A 39 -13.86 -7.62 -23.00
C THR A 39 -14.65 -7.16 -21.79
N VAL A 40 -14.04 -7.25 -20.62
CA VAL A 40 -14.58 -6.70 -19.37
C VAL A 40 -13.79 -5.46 -19.00
N THR A 41 -14.48 -4.35 -18.72
CA THR A 41 -13.87 -3.19 -18.07
C THR A 41 -14.18 -3.26 -16.59
N LEU A 42 -13.14 -3.45 -15.80
CA LEU A 42 -13.30 -3.55 -14.35
C LEU A 42 -13.81 -2.23 -13.76
N SER A 43 -14.73 -2.33 -12.80
CA SER A 43 -15.12 -1.22 -11.95
C SER A 43 -13.91 -0.65 -11.21
N SER A 44 -13.99 0.59 -10.71
CA SER A 44 -12.90 1.18 -9.91
C SER A 44 -12.56 0.35 -8.67
N THR A 45 -13.57 -0.24 -8.03
CA THR A 45 -13.42 -1.10 -6.85
C THR A 45 -12.69 -2.40 -7.20
N ASP A 46 -13.17 -3.11 -8.23
CA ASP A 46 -12.56 -4.37 -8.64
C ASP A 46 -11.13 -4.16 -9.18
N LYS A 47 -10.94 -3.10 -9.99
CA LYS A 47 -9.62 -2.72 -10.49
C LYS A 47 -8.63 -2.46 -9.35
N ALA A 48 -9.06 -1.71 -8.31
CA ALA A 48 -8.20 -1.41 -7.16
C ALA A 48 -7.80 -2.68 -6.41
N ALA A 49 -8.72 -3.62 -6.22
CA ALA A 49 -8.45 -4.89 -5.54
C ALA A 49 -7.56 -5.83 -6.39
N VAL A 50 -7.84 -5.95 -7.68
CA VAL A 50 -7.02 -6.75 -8.60
C VAL A 50 -5.59 -6.21 -8.67
N ASN A 51 -5.41 -4.88 -8.74
CA ASN A 51 -4.08 -4.26 -8.80
C ASN A 51 -3.23 -4.47 -7.53
N GLN A 52 -3.84 -4.83 -6.39
CA GLN A 52 -3.07 -5.18 -5.19
C GLN A 52 -2.40 -6.56 -5.28
N ILE A 53 -2.95 -7.48 -6.08
CA ILE A 53 -2.45 -8.85 -6.23
C ILE A 53 -1.79 -9.10 -7.58
N ILE A 54 -2.01 -8.25 -8.57
CA ILE A 54 -1.31 -8.24 -9.87
C ILE A 54 -0.21 -7.17 -9.79
N ASN A 55 0.93 -7.53 -9.22
CA ASN A 55 1.96 -6.60 -8.75
C ASN A 55 3.18 -6.48 -9.68
N LYS A 56 3.19 -7.23 -10.79
CA LYS A 56 4.31 -7.26 -11.75
C LYS A 56 3.80 -7.39 -13.18
N ASN A 57 4.49 -6.75 -14.13
CA ASN A 57 4.23 -6.97 -15.55
C ASN A 57 4.62 -8.39 -15.98
N GLY A 58 3.84 -8.98 -16.88
CA GLY A 58 4.06 -10.34 -17.36
C GLY A 58 2.99 -11.31 -16.87
N THR A 59 3.34 -12.58 -16.74
CA THR A 59 2.39 -13.67 -16.43
C THR A 59 2.55 -14.25 -15.03
N VAL A 60 3.49 -13.72 -14.25
CA VAL A 60 3.80 -14.16 -12.88
C VAL A 60 4.00 -12.94 -11.98
N SER A 61 3.65 -13.10 -10.72
CA SER A 61 3.84 -12.11 -9.65
C SER A 61 5.31 -12.03 -9.19
N THR A 62 5.58 -11.16 -8.23
CA THR A 62 6.91 -10.97 -7.65
C THR A 62 7.42 -12.26 -6.98
N ASP A 63 6.56 -13.00 -6.30
CA ASP A 63 6.87 -14.31 -5.69
C ASP A 63 6.86 -15.49 -6.66
N SER A 64 6.68 -15.22 -7.98
CA SER A 64 6.60 -16.22 -9.05
C SER A 64 5.28 -17.02 -9.11
N THR A 65 4.23 -16.60 -8.41
CA THR A 65 2.89 -17.16 -8.59
C THR A 65 2.37 -16.84 -10.00
N THR A 66 1.97 -17.85 -10.76
CA THR A 66 1.38 -17.65 -12.09
C THR A 66 -0.01 -16.99 -11.94
N TYR A 67 -0.21 -15.87 -12.62
CA TYR A 67 -1.52 -15.23 -12.67
C TYR A 67 -2.53 -16.09 -13.40
N ASN A 68 -3.73 -16.23 -12.82
CA ASN A 68 -4.80 -17.05 -13.39
C ASN A 68 -6.15 -16.35 -13.26
N LEU A 69 -6.99 -16.49 -14.28
CA LEU A 69 -8.40 -16.10 -14.26
C LEU A 69 -9.25 -17.37 -14.18
N ALA A 70 -9.81 -17.64 -13.01
CA ALA A 70 -10.78 -18.72 -12.87
C ALA A 70 -12.19 -18.24 -13.22
N ALA A 71 -12.95 -19.06 -13.93
CA ALA A 71 -14.35 -18.86 -14.23
C ALA A 71 -15.20 -19.96 -13.55
N ALA A 72 -16.08 -19.55 -12.63
CA ALA A 72 -16.99 -20.46 -11.94
C ALA A 72 -18.14 -20.90 -12.87
N GLU A 73 -18.95 -21.86 -12.43
CA GLU A 73 -20.14 -22.30 -13.17
C GLU A 73 -21.04 -21.11 -13.53
N ASP A 74 -21.72 -21.21 -14.67
CA ASP A 74 -22.66 -20.21 -15.20
C ASP A 74 -22.02 -18.86 -15.60
N TRP A 75 -20.70 -18.79 -15.76
CA TRP A 75 -20.04 -17.56 -16.22
C TRP A 75 -20.46 -17.16 -17.66
N ALA A 76 -20.85 -18.12 -18.48
CA ALA A 76 -21.29 -17.93 -19.86
C ALA A 76 -22.79 -18.24 -19.98
N ALA A 77 -23.63 -17.20 -19.89
CA ALA A 77 -25.08 -17.32 -19.85
C ALA A 77 -25.70 -17.98 -21.11
N GLY A 78 -25.00 -17.96 -22.23
CA GLY A 78 -25.41 -18.64 -23.48
C GLY A 78 -25.14 -20.16 -23.50
N ALA A 79 -24.41 -20.68 -22.51
CA ALA A 79 -24.13 -22.11 -22.43
C ALA A 79 -25.36 -22.92 -22.00
N ASN A 80 -25.39 -24.19 -22.39
CA ASN A 80 -26.46 -25.10 -21.95
C ASN A 80 -26.30 -25.40 -20.46
N ALA A 81 -27.29 -25.05 -19.64
CA ALA A 81 -27.30 -25.28 -18.19
C ALA A 81 -27.09 -26.74 -17.73
N ALA A 82 -27.18 -27.71 -18.62
CA ALA A 82 -26.86 -29.12 -18.33
C ALA A 82 -25.36 -29.45 -18.55
N VAL A 83 -24.57 -28.49 -19.03
CA VAL A 83 -23.13 -28.63 -19.32
C VAL A 83 -22.34 -27.86 -18.32
N ASN A 84 -21.44 -28.53 -17.61
CA ASN A 84 -20.50 -27.83 -16.71
C ASN A 84 -19.51 -27.00 -17.55
N VAL A 85 -19.48 -25.68 -17.30
CA VAL A 85 -18.63 -24.70 -17.98
C VAL A 85 -17.56 -24.12 -17.06
N ILE A 86 -17.34 -24.69 -15.88
CA ILE A 86 -16.25 -24.26 -14.98
C ILE A 86 -14.91 -24.30 -15.71
N ASP A 87 -14.17 -23.21 -15.64
CA ASP A 87 -12.81 -23.11 -16.15
C ASP A 87 -11.92 -22.45 -15.08
N ALA A 88 -11.45 -23.28 -14.15
CA ALA A 88 -10.80 -22.79 -12.93
C ALA A 88 -9.29 -22.59 -13.07
N THR A 89 -8.63 -23.23 -14.03
CA THR A 89 -7.16 -23.27 -14.12
C THR A 89 -6.68 -23.26 -15.57
N GLY A 90 -5.42 -22.84 -15.76
CA GLY A 90 -4.80 -22.80 -17.08
C GLY A 90 -5.09 -21.53 -17.88
N ASN A 91 -5.79 -20.57 -17.30
CA ASN A 91 -6.18 -19.29 -17.92
C ASN A 91 -5.19 -18.20 -17.52
N ALA A 92 -3.96 -18.28 -18.05
CA ALA A 92 -2.91 -17.33 -17.72
C ALA A 92 -3.30 -15.90 -18.08
N ILE A 93 -3.05 -14.96 -17.16
CA ILE A 93 -3.18 -13.52 -17.39
C ILE A 93 -1.81 -12.96 -17.73
N ALA A 94 -1.73 -12.11 -18.78
CA ALA A 94 -0.57 -11.29 -19.05
C ALA A 94 -0.87 -9.85 -18.60
N ALA A 95 -0.27 -9.43 -17.49
CA ALA A 95 -0.41 -8.08 -16.95
C ALA A 95 0.51 -7.08 -17.66
N SER A 96 0.05 -5.85 -17.78
CA SER A 96 0.84 -4.74 -18.33
C SER A 96 0.48 -3.43 -17.62
N ASN A 97 1.40 -2.46 -17.67
CA ASN A 97 1.23 -1.13 -17.04
C ASN A 97 0.97 -1.21 -15.53
N VAL A 98 1.60 -2.17 -14.85
CA VAL A 98 1.56 -2.25 -13.40
C VAL A 98 2.27 -1.02 -12.82
N THR A 99 1.60 -0.34 -11.89
CA THR A 99 2.06 0.94 -11.35
C THR A 99 3.21 0.74 -10.36
N VAL A 100 4.26 1.55 -10.46
CA VAL A 100 5.35 1.62 -9.47
C VAL A 100 4.84 2.32 -8.21
N PRO A 101 5.09 1.79 -7.00
CA PRO A 101 4.72 2.45 -5.75
C PRO A 101 5.38 3.82 -5.60
N THR A 102 4.59 4.82 -5.18
CA THR A 102 5.07 6.17 -4.87
C THR A 102 4.35 6.71 -3.65
N ILE A 103 5.04 7.51 -2.83
CA ILE A 103 4.47 8.24 -1.70
C ILE A 103 4.08 9.64 -2.16
N ALA A 104 2.89 10.10 -1.80
CA ALA A 104 2.42 11.46 -2.08
C ALA A 104 2.49 12.36 -0.85
N SER A 105 2.16 11.83 0.32
CA SER A 105 2.17 12.58 1.59
C SER A 105 2.07 11.65 2.80
N ALA A 106 2.39 12.20 3.97
CA ALA A 106 2.21 11.51 5.23
C ALA A 106 1.61 12.45 6.30
N THR A 107 0.90 11.88 7.26
CA THR A 107 0.49 12.56 8.48
C THR A 107 1.04 11.82 9.69
N TYR A 108 1.59 12.55 10.64
CA TYR A 108 2.14 11.97 11.85
C TYR A 108 1.53 12.58 13.11
N ASN A 109 1.08 11.74 14.02
CA ASN A 109 0.53 12.14 15.31
C ASN A 109 1.54 11.81 16.42
N THR A 110 2.19 12.83 16.98
CA THR A 110 3.23 12.66 18.01
C THR A 110 2.70 12.03 19.31
N GLY A 111 1.43 12.24 19.62
CA GLY A 111 0.79 11.69 20.81
C GLY A 111 0.60 10.17 20.73
N THR A 112 0.12 9.67 19.60
CA THR A 112 -0.14 8.23 19.39
C THR A 112 1.02 7.48 18.76
N GLY A 113 1.89 8.17 18.00
CA GLY A 113 2.91 7.55 17.15
C GLY A 113 2.37 7.01 15.83
N ALA A 114 1.14 7.35 15.46
CA ALA A 114 0.55 6.92 14.19
C ALA A 114 1.10 7.74 13.02
N LEU A 115 1.66 7.05 12.03
CA LEU A 115 2.08 7.58 10.74
C LEU A 115 1.17 7.00 9.66
N ALA A 116 0.27 7.81 9.12
CA ALA A 116 -0.55 7.43 7.98
C ALA A 116 0.07 7.98 6.70
N VAL A 117 0.34 7.09 5.74
CA VAL A 117 0.98 7.40 4.46
C VAL A 117 -0.02 7.22 3.33
N THR A 118 -0.04 8.16 2.39
CA THR A 118 -0.83 8.08 1.17
C THR A 118 0.06 8.14 -0.06
N GLY A 119 -0.37 7.46 -1.12
CA GLY A 119 0.40 7.35 -2.35
C GLY A 119 -0.35 6.63 -3.45
N SER A 120 0.36 5.91 -4.30
CA SER A 120 -0.21 5.12 -5.37
C SER A 120 0.61 3.87 -5.68
N GLY A 121 -0.03 2.88 -6.30
CA GLY A 121 0.63 1.66 -6.75
C GLY A 121 1.04 0.71 -5.63
N PHE A 122 0.51 0.85 -4.41
CA PHE A 122 0.82 -0.06 -3.32
C PHE A 122 0.23 -1.43 -3.62
N ALA A 123 1.07 -2.45 -3.59
CA ALA A 123 0.73 -3.84 -3.88
C ALA A 123 1.06 -4.74 -2.69
N LYS A 124 0.33 -5.83 -2.57
CA LYS A 124 0.55 -6.84 -1.53
C LYS A 124 1.70 -7.76 -1.88
N THR A 125 2.34 -8.30 -0.85
CA THR A 125 3.16 -9.49 -0.96
C THR A 125 2.52 -10.65 -0.19
N GLY A 126 2.94 -11.87 -0.44
CA GLY A 126 2.43 -13.03 0.29
C GLY A 126 2.92 -13.05 1.73
N GLY A 127 2.02 -13.37 2.66
CA GLY A 127 2.31 -13.38 4.10
C GLY A 127 1.45 -12.42 4.89
N ALA A 128 1.83 -12.16 6.13
CA ALA A 128 1.16 -11.21 7.02
C ALA A 128 2.17 -10.21 7.59
N THR A 129 1.77 -8.95 7.71
CA THR A 129 2.57 -7.83 8.24
C THR A 129 3.91 -7.63 7.54
N ASN A 130 3.92 -7.67 6.21
CA ASN A 130 5.16 -7.62 5.43
C ASN A 130 5.06 -6.88 4.07
N ASP A 131 3.93 -6.22 3.78
CA ASP A 131 3.80 -5.42 2.54
C ASP A 131 4.71 -4.20 2.55
N ILE A 132 4.93 -3.62 3.74
CA ILE A 132 5.71 -2.40 3.95
C ILE A 132 6.81 -2.67 4.97
N ASP A 133 8.08 -2.50 4.55
CA ASP A 133 9.27 -2.58 5.41
C ASP A 133 9.48 -1.24 6.12
N ALA A 134 9.13 -1.18 7.40
CA ALA A 134 9.22 0.03 8.22
C ALA A 134 10.67 0.54 8.36
N SER A 135 11.67 -0.34 8.33
CA SER A 135 13.08 0.01 8.49
C SER A 135 13.65 0.86 7.32
N LYS A 136 12.91 0.97 6.22
CA LYS A 136 13.31 1.74 5.04
C LYS A 136 12.92 3.22 5.11
N PHE A 137 12.18 3.63 6.14
CA PHE A 137 11.72 5.01 6.25
C PHE A 137 12.65 5.86 7.09
N THR A 138 12.98 7.04 6.52
CA THR A 138 13.81 8.06 7.18
C THR A 138 13.05 9.37 7.24
N PHE A 139 12.89 9.93 8.43
CA PHE A 139 12.34 11.26 8.63
C PHE A 139 13.43 12.31 8.56
N THR A 140 13.11 13.47 7.96
CA THR A 140 13.90 14.71 8.06
C THR A 140 13.10 15.73 8.86
N GLY A 141 13.72 16.35 9.84
CA GLY A 141 13.11 17.35 10.71
C GLY A 141 14.01 18.54 11.03
N GLU A 142 13.91 19.06 12.25
CA GLU A 142 14.62 20.25 12.73
C GLU A 142 16.11 20.25 12.36
N GLY A 143 16.58 21.36 11.80
CA GLY A 143 17.99 21.53 11.41
C GLY A 143 18.43 20.63 10.25
N GLY A 144 17.50 20.00 9.53
CA GLY A 144 17.82 18.99 8.53
C GLY A 144 18.30 17.65 9.13
N ALA A 145 18.16 17.48 10.44
CA ALA A 145 18.49 16.21 11.10
C ALA A 145 17.58 15.08 10.60
N THR A 146 18.12 13.88 10.53
CA THR A 146 17.40 12.70 10.02
C THR A 146 17.38 11.57 11.03
N TYR A 147 16.33 10.75 10.98
CA TYR A 147 16.22 9.51 11.74
C TYR A 147 15.56 8.42 10.90
N THR A 148 16.22 7.27 10.79
CA THR A 148 15.67 6.08 10.14
C THR A 148 15.02 5.19 11.20
N LEU A 149 13.82 4.67 10.91
CA LEU A 149 13.12 3.77 11.83
C LEU A 149 13.95 2.50 12.06
N THR A 150 14.00 2.03 13.28
CA THR A 150 14.86 0.90 13.69
C THR A 150 14.11 -0.23 14.38
N ASP A 151 12.94 0.08 14.98
CA ASP A 151 12.24 -0.81 15.91
C ASP A 151 10.73 -0.86 15.67
N THR A 152 10.25 -0.13 14.67
CA THR A 152 8.85 -0.14 14.23
C THR A 152 8.57 -1.40 13.40
N ALA A 153 7.49 -2.10 13.73
CA ALA A 153 7.09 -3.30 13.01
C ALA A 153 6.59 -2.98 11.58
N ASP A 154 6.85 -3.90 10.68
CA ASP A 154 6.30 -3.91 9.34
C ASP A 154 4.77 -4.04 9.35
N VAL A 155 4.10 -3.60 8.28
CA VAL A 155 2.64 -3.62 8.19
C VAL A 155 2.15 -4.02 6.81
N GLU A 156 0.88 -4.43 6.78
CA GLU A 156 0.13 -4.59 5.54
C GLU A 156 -0.37 -3.24 5.02
N ILE A 157 -0.50 -3.12 3.70
CA ILE A 157 -1.23 -2.01 3.09
C ILE A 157 -2.71 -2.08 3.46
N THR A 158 -3.34 -0.93 3.65
CA THR A 158 -4.81 -0.84 3.85
C THR A 158 -5.55 -0.74 2.52
N SER A 159 -4.87 -0.25 1.49
CA SER A 159 -5.37 -0.16 0.11
C SER A 159 -4.20 0.05 -0.85
N GLY A 160 -4.44 0.03 -2.16
CA GLY A 160 -3.44 0.39 -3.18
C GLY A 160 -2.95 1.85 -3.12
N THR A 161 -3.44 2.64 -2.14
CA THR A 161 -3.11 4.07 -1.98
C THR A 161 -2.82 4.48 -0.55
N ALA A 162 -2.85 3.57 0.44
CA ALA A 162 -2.65 3.92 1.84
C ALA A 162 -2.12 2.76 2.69
N PHE A 163 -1.30 3.11 3.68
CA PHE A 163 -0.94 2.26 4.82
C PHE A 163 -0.74 3.11 6.07
N THR A 164 -0.68 2.46 7.22
CA THR A 164 -0.43 3.12 8.52
C THR A 164 0.58 2.33 9.34
N LEU A 165 1.66 2.99 9.75
CA LEU A 165 2.60 2.51 10.75
C LEU A 165 2.22 3.05 12.13
N THR A 166 2.39 2.23 13.17
CA THR A 166 2.41 2.71 14.56
C THR A 166 3.84 2.61 15.03
N LEU A 167 4.50 3.75 15.22
CA LEU A 167 5.90 3.77 15.62
C LEU A 167 6.09 3.09 16.98
N SER A 168 7.17 2.33 17.11
CA SER A 168 7.63 1.81 18.41
C SER A 168 7.86 2.95 19.40
N SER A 169 7.96 2.64 20.69
CA SER A 169 8.26 3.66 21.70
C SER A 169 9.62 4.32 21.46
N THR A 170 10.58 3.55 20.97
CA THR A 170 11.95 4.01 20.66
C THR A 170 11.93 4.99 19.49
N ASP A 171 11.37 4.56 18.35
CA ASP A 171 11.31 5.37 17.15
C ASP A 171 10.43 6.62 17.36
N LYS A 172 9.29 6.48 18.04
CA LYS A 172 8.43 7.60 18.41
C LYS A 172 9.17 8.66 19.24
N ALA A 173 9.95 8.24 20.23
CA ALA A 173 10.71 9.18 21.06
C ALA A 173 11.74 9.95 20.23
N ALA A 174 12.47 9.27 19.34
CA ALA A 174 13.45 9.89 18.45
C ALA A 174 12.79 10.85 17.45
N ILE A 175 11.70 10.42 16.78
CA ILE A 175 10.98 11.24 15.81
C ILE A 175 10.36 12.48 16.46
N ASN A 176 9.82 12.38 17.66
CA ASN A 176 9.26 13.53 18.38
C ASN A 176 10.29 14.61 18.74
N LEU A 177 11.59 14.28 18.76
CA LEU A 177 12.65 15.29 18.92
C LEU A 177 12.94 16.04 17.61
N LEU A 178 12.72 15.41 16.46
CA LEU A 178 12.93 15.99 15.14
C LEU A 178 11.71 16.80 14.64
N LEU A 179 10.51 16.28 14.92
CA LEU A 179 9.25 16.87 14.47
C LEU A 179 8.65 17.72 15.60
N ASN A 180 9.32 18.82 15.92
CA ASN A 180 9.14 19.61 17.13
C ASN A 180 8.00 20.65 17.07
N LYS A 181 7.34 20.80 15.91
CA LYS A 181 6.26 21.75 15.69
C LYS A 181 5.11 21.12 14.91
N ALA A 182 3.88 21.48 15.25
CA ALA A 182 2.72 21.10 14.45
C ALA A 182 2.71 21.81 13.10
N GLY A 183 2.31 21.10 12.06
CA GLY A 183 2.31 21.60 10.68
C GLY A 183 3.29 20.81 9.79
N THR A 184 3.81 21.44 8.76
CA THR A 184 4.63 20.81 7.72
C THR A 184 6.12 21.18 7.78
N ALA A 185 6.50 21.99 8.76
CA ALA A 185 7.88 22.44 8.95
C ALA A 185 8.18 22.65 10.43
N SER A 186 9.45 22.50 10.79
CA SER A 186 10.02 22.73 12.12
C SER A 186 10.10 24.21 12.49
N ASP A 187 10.60 24.51 13.68
CA ASP A 187 10.76 25.91 14.15
C ASP A 187 11.78 26.68 13.32
N ASP A 188 12.81 26.04 12.79
CA ASP A 188 13.80 26.65 11.90
C ASP A 188 13.35 26.71 10.43
N ALA A 189 12.07 26.38 10.16
CA ALA A 189 11.47 26.32 8.82
C ALA A 189 11.97 25.17 7.91
N THR A 190 12.69 24.18 8.45
CA THR A 190 12.99 22.94 7.71
C THR A 190 11.71 22.18 7.40
N THR A 191 11.41 21.98 6.13
CA THR A 191 10.26 21.17 5.70
C THR A 191 10.43 19.72 6.11
N TYR A 192 9.41 19.16 6.75
CA TYR A 192 9.39 17.76 7.11
C TYR A 192 9.25 16.87 5.88
N ASN A 193 10.06 15.81 5.80
CA ASN A 193 10.03 14.85 4.71
C ASN A 193 10.10 13.41 5.23
N LEU A 194 9.41 12.50 4.55
CA LEU A 194 9.49 11.07 4.74
C LEU A 194 10.20 10.47 3.53
N ALA A 195 11.46 10.10 3.66
CA ALA A 195 12.18 9.37 2.61
C ALA A 195 11.92 7.87 2.77
N ALA A 196 11.66 7.19 1.66
CA ALA A 196 11.55 5.74 1.57
C ALA A 196 12.70 5.20 0.73
N ALA A 197 13.58 4.40 1.34
CA ALA A 197 14.72 3.78 0.64
C ALA A 197 14.22 2.65 -0.27
N GLU A 198 15.10 2.10 -1.11
CA GLU A 198 14.77 0.96 -1.97
C GLU A 198 14.19 -0.21 -1.17
N ASP A 199 13.31 -0.99 -1.80
CA ASP A 199 12.63 -2.16 -1.19
C ASP A 199 11.66 -1.85 -0.03
N TRP A 200 11.23 -0.59 0.14
CA TRP A 200 10.25 -0.24 1.18
C TRP A 200 8.86 -0.85 0.97
N ALA A 201 8.51 -1.14 -0.28
CA ALA A 201 7.25 -1.75 -0.72
C ALA A 201 7.54 -3.16 -1.23
N ALA A 202 7.44 -4.15 -0.35
CA ALA A 202 7.84 -5.53 -0.64
C ALA A 202 7.00 -6.21 -1.74
N GLY A 203 5.77 -5.75 -1.99
CA GLY A 203 4.93 -6.20 -3.09
C GLY A 203 5.33 -5.66 -4.47
N ALA A 204 6.31 -4.75 -4.56
CA ALA A 204 6.76 -4.21 -5.84
C ALA A 204 7.70 -5.18 -6.57
N ASP A 205 7.80 -5.03 -7.91
CA ASP A 205 8.76 -5.80 -8.71
C ASP A 205 10.20 -5.39 -8.34
N ALA A 206 10.98 -6.32 -7.82
CA ALA A 206 12.39 -6.11 -7.41
C ALA A 206 13.32 -5.61 -8.55
N ALA A 207 12.89 -5.68 -9.81
CA ALA A 207 13.63 -5.12 -10.94
C ALA A 207 13.35 -3.63 -11.17
N VAL A 208 12.42 -3.03 -10.41
CA VAL A 208 11.98 -1.64 -10.55
C VAL A 208 12.42 -0.85 -9.33
N VAL A 209 13.10 0.27 -9.55
CA VAL A 209 13.50 1.17 -8.46
C VAL A 209 12.26 1.82 -7.86
N VAL A 210 12.03 1.59 -6.57
CA VAL A 210 10.90 2.14 -5.81
C VAL A 210 11.32 3.19 -4.78
N ALA A 211 12.61 3.50 -4.68
CA ALA A 211 13.10 4.53 -3.76
C ALA A 211 12.39 5.87 -4.00
N ASP A 212 11.85 6.45 -2.94
CA ASP A 212 11.12 7.72 -2.96
C ASP A 212 11.65 8.63 -1.84
N LEU A 213 12.73 9.36 -2.16
CA LEU A 213 13.57 10.00 -1.13
C LEU A 213 13.15 11.45 -0.81
N THR A 214 12.38 12.09 -1.69
CA THR A 214 12.09 13.53 -1.58
C THR A 214 10.69 13.88 -2.07
N GLY A 215 10.17 15.01 -1.59
CA GLY A 215 8.83 15.46 -2.00
C GLY A 215 7.68 14.88 -1.18
N ASN A 216 7.97 14.02 -0.22
CA ASN A 216 6.99 13.32 0.60
C ASN A 216 6.75 14.10 1.90
N GLY A 217 6.03 15.21 1.79
CA GLY A 217 5.75 16.09 2.92
C GLY A 217 5.03 15.38 4.08
N VAL A 218 5.47 15.65 5.31
CA VAL A 218 4.83 15.15 6.54
C VAL A 218 4.08 16.27 7.22
N THR A 219 2.79 16.07 7.51
CA THR A 219 2.01 16.96 8.35
C THR A 219 1.95 16.43 9.78
N VAL A 220 2.49 17.18 10.72
CA VAL A 220 2.63 16.79 12.13
C VAL A 220 1.52 17.38 12.98
N SER A 221 0.99 16.59 13.91
CA SER A 221 -0.06 17.00 14.85
C SER A 221 0.24 16.55 16.28
N ASN A 222 -0.45 17.18 17.25
CA ASN A 222 -0.41 16.84 18.68
C ASN A 222 1.00 16.94 19.31
N VAL A 223 1.84 17.86 18.82
CA VAL A 223 3.16 18.10 19.41
C VAL A 223 3.00 18.61 20.85
N ALA A 224 3.67 17.93 21.78
CA ALA A 224 3.61 18.27 23.20
C ALA A 224 4.31 19.61 23.47
N VAL A 225 3.68 20.46 24.26
CA VAL A 225 4.32 21.67 24.77
C VAL A 225 5.22 21.30 25.94
N PRO A 226 6.52 21.65 25.91
CA PRO A 226 7.42 21.39 27.05
C PRO A 226 6.94 22.07 28.33
N THR A 227 6.97 21.33 29.43
CA THR A 227 6.63 21.84 30.76
C THR A 227 7.70 21.45 31.76
N ILE A 228 8.00 22.35 32.72
CA ILE A 228 8.85 22.05 33.87
C ILE A 228 7.94 21.59 34.98
N ALA A 229 8.08 20.35 35.44
CA ALA A 229 7.31 19.80 36.57
C ALA A 229 7.91 20.15 37.91
N SER A 230 9.24 20.17 38.01
CA SER A 230 9.97 20.52 39.25
C SER A 230 11.41 20.91 38.91
N ALA A 231 12.03 21.62 39.82
CA ALA A 231 13.46 21.89 39.79
C ALA A 231 14.04 21.72 41.21
N THR A 232 15.28 21.30 41.30
CA THR A 232 16.05 21.27 42.56
C THR A 232 17.28 22.14 42.40
N TYR A 233 17.61 22.91 43.41
CA TYR A 233 18.80 23.75 43.41
C TYR A 233 19.67 23.46 44.62
N ASP A 234 20.93 23.16 44.42
CA ASP A 234 21.93 23.01 45.46
C ASP A 234 22.71 24.34 45.64
N ALA A 235 22.44 25.04 46.75
CA ALA A 235 23.07 26.33 47.03
C ALA A 235 24.58 26.19 47.36
N GLY A 236 25.08 24.99 47.72
CA GLY A 236 26.49 24.75 48.00
C GLY A 236 27.33 24.58 46.72
N THR A 237 26.74 23.96 45.67
CA THR A 237 27.42 23.70 44.42
C THR A 237 26.98 24.63 43.29
N GLY A 238 25.87 25.32 43.47
CA GLY A 238 25.26 26.17 42.45
C GLY A 238 24.60 25.40 41.29
N VAL A 239 24.36 24.10 41.46
CA VAL A 239 23.72 23.24 40.44
C VAL A 239 22.21 23.34 40.56
N LEU A 240 21.54 23.57 39.40
CA LEU A 240 20.10 23.53 39.24
C LEU A 240 19.67 22.16 38.75
#